data_3ec1497f54e652e24f5a9401b3d6d18c
#
_entry.id   3ec1497f54e652e24f5a9401b3d6d18c
#
_cell.length_a   1.000
_cell.length_b   1.000
_cell.length_c   1.000
_cell.angle_alpha   90.00
_cell.angle_beta   90.00
_cell.angle_gamma   90.00
#
_symmetry.space_group_name_H-M   'P 1'
#
loop_
_entity.id
_entity.type
_entity.pdbx_description
1 polymer ?
#
loop_
_entity_poly.entity_id
_entity_poly.type
_entity_poly.pdbx_seq_one_letter_code
_entity_poly.pdbx_strand_id
1 'polypeptide(L)'
;MKIAVVGAGPGGLYFSSLIKQIDPQADITVWERNAPDDTFGFGVVFSDQTLSGIKASDQSVFEDMGKSFAYWGDVDVDIDGSNFAIGGNGFAAMSRKELLHVLQRRAKDHGVPVHFNTEAPPVSELMANYDLVLASDGINSAIRSEFESDFGTTVDPRKCKFMWLGTDLVFEAFEFFIRNTEYGVMQVHAYPMDEKSSTFIIEMNEDVWRNAGFDKFDSESLPPGVSDMESVQRVEELFADVLAGHKLVVNNSKWVTFRTIRNKTLVKENMALLGDSAHTAHFSIGSGTKLAMEDALSLAACIQEQPSIETALKAYDEERLPVVKSTQRSAQASMEWFEEMAQYSNQEPVQFAFNLMTRSRRITYDNLLERDPAFVHEVNSWLLRNQISQGRVPEGTTPRPPMFLPFRMRGLELPNRVVVSPMDMYCSVDGVPGDFHMVHLGSRALGGAGLVMTEMVCTSEQGRITHGCGGIWNTEQVNAWKKIVDFVHTTDSKIGLQLGHSGRKGSTKLMWEGIDQPLDEGNWEIISASAIPYLPNSQVPREMTRSDMDAVLEEFVIGAKN
;
A
#
# COMPACT_ATOMS: atom_id res chain seq x y z
N MET A 1 7.06 32.52 -22.78
CA MET A 1 6.93 31.07 -22.87
C MET A 1 5.54 30.74 -23.40
N LYS A 2 5.46 29.83 -24.39
CA LYS A 2 4.20 29.40 -25.00
C LYS A 2 3.85 27.98 -24.57
N ILE A 3 2.68 27.80 -23.94
CA ILE A 3 2.29 26.53 -23.30
C ILE A 3 0.96 26.03 -23.84
N ALA A 4 0.93 24.77 -24.26
CA ALA A 4 -0.28 24.02 -24.59
C ALA A 4 -0.70 23.14 -23.41
N VAL A 5 -1.93 23.24 -22.96
CA VAL A 5 -2.51 22.38 -21.90
C VAL A 5 -3.67 21.61 -22.49
N VAL A 6 -3.58 20.28 -22.49
CA VAL A 6 -4.61 19.39 -22.98
C VAL A 6 -5.35 18.77 -21.79
N GLY A 7 -6.61 19.20 -21.60
CA GLY A 7 -7.47 18.83 -20.47
C GLY A 7 -7.59 19.95 -19.44
N ALA A 8 -8.83 20.40 -19.19
CA ALA A 8 -9.19 21.39 -18.16
C ALA A 8 -9.67 20.73 -16.85
N GLY A 9 -9.07 19.62 -16.48
CA GLY A 9 -9.24 19.02 -15.17
C GLY A 9 -8.53 19.82 -14.07
N PRO A 10 -8.66 19.41 -12.77
CA PRO A 10 -8.07 20.17 -11.66
C PRO A 10 -6.58 20.48 -11.81
N GLY A 11 -5.78 19.52 -12.28
CA GLY A 11 -4.35 19.72 -12.47
C GLY A 11 -4.03 20.71 -13.57
N GLY A 12 -4.65 20.60 -14.77
CA GLY A 12 -4.40 21.48 -15.89
C GLY A 12 -4.79 22.94 -15.64
N LEU A 13 -5.97 23.17 -15.04
CA LEU A 13 -6.44 24.51 -14.66
C LEU A 13 -5.58 25.12 -13.57
N TYR A 14 -5.22 24.32 -12.56
CA TYR A 14 -4.39 24.81 -11.45
C TYR A 14 -2.99 25.18 -11.93
N PHE A 15 -2.34 24.30 -12.71
CA PHE A 15 -1.06 24.59 -13.34
C PHE A 15 -1.09 25.90 -14.15
N SER A 16 -2.10 26.06 -15.00
CA SER A 16 -2.25 27.26 -15.84
C SER A 16 -2.34 28.54 -15.01
N SER A 17 -3.08 28.50 -13.91
CA SER A 17 -3.21 29.61 -12.98
C SER A 17 -1.89 29.92 -12.26
N LEU A 18 -1.16 28.90 -11.81
CA LEU A 18 0.14 29.05 -11.14
C LEU A 18 1.18 29.67 -12.07
N ILE A 19 1.28 29.21 -13.32
CA ILE A 19 2.21 29.76 -14.28
C ILE A 19 1.90 31.26 -14.58
N LYS A 20 0.62 31.60 -14.69
CA LYS A 20 0.24 33.03 -14.87
C LYS A 20 0.56 33.91 -13.66
N GLN A 21 0.61 33.38 -12.46
CA GLN A 21 1.09 34.08 -11.27
C GLN A 21 2.61 34.30 -11.33
N ILE A 22 3.37 33.30 -11.78
CA ILE A 22 4.83 33.35 -11.90
C ILE A 22 5.26 34.22 -13.08
N ASP A 23 4.63 34.04 -14.23
CA ASP A 23 4.89 34.78 -15.48
C ASP A 23 3.56 35.26 -16.11
N PRO A 24 3.09 36.49 -15.79
CA PRO A 24 1.87 37.02 -16.37
C PRO A 24 1.92 37.17 -17.91
N GLN A 25 3.11 37.12 -18.52
CA GLN A 25 3.29 37.22 -19.99
C GLN A 25 3.32 35.84 -20.66
N ALA A 26 3.25 34.73 -19.90
CA ALA A 26 3.17 33.40 -20.50
C ALA A 26 1.95 33.28 -21.41
N ASP A 27 2.14 32.76 -22.60
CA ASP A 27 1.08 32.49 -23.58
C ASP A 27 0.57 31.04 -23.37
N ILE A 28 -0.56 30.90 -22.66
CA ILE A 28 -1.12 29.60 -22.30
C ILE A 28 -2.44 29.39 -23.03
N THR A 29 -2.60 28.24 -23.66
CA THR A 29 -3.88 27.82 -24.26
C THR A 29 -4.30 26.47 -23.68
N VAL A 30 -5.55 26.38 -23.20
CA VAL A 30 -6.14 25.16 -22.64
C VAL A 30 -7.23 24.65 -23.56
N TRP A 31 -7.21 23.35 -23.88
CA TRP A 31 -8.28 22.67 -24.61
C TRP A 31 -8.97 21.66 -23.73
N GLU A 32 -10.32 21.65 -23.76
CA GLU A 32 -11.15 20.68 -23.07
C GLU A 32 -12.28 20.20 -24.02
N ARG A 33 -12.34 18.89 -24.20
CA ARG A 33 -13.34 18.28 -25.09
C ARG A 33 -14.77 18.30 -24.54
N ASN A 34 -14.91 18.35 -23.21
CA ASN A 34 -16.19 18.37 -22.53
C ASN A 34 -16.69 19.81 -22.29
N ALA A 35 -17.97 19.92 -21.87
CA ALA A 35 -18.53 21.20 -21.45
C ALA A 35 -17.97 21.65 -20.08
N PRO A 36 -18.04 22.94 -19.74
CA PRO A 36 -17.50 23.47 -18.46
C PRO A 36 -18.07 22.79 -17.20
N ASP A 37 -19.32 22.36 -17.28
CA ASP A 37 -20.06 21.74 -16.19
C ASP A 37 -19.97 20.21 -16.13
N ASP A 38 -19.33 19.60 -17.12
CA ASP A 38 -19.22 18.15 -17.20
C ASP A 38 -18.20 17.64 -16.20
N THR A 39 -18.64 16.80 -15.28
CA THR A 39 -17.79 16.15 -14.29
C THR A 39 -18.09 14.67 -14.19
N PHE A 40 -17.12 13.88 -13.73
CA PHE A 40 -17.30 12.48 -13.37
C PHE A 40 -17.17 12.33 -11.85
N GLY A 41 -18.08 11.56 -11.22
CA GLY A 41 -18.14 11.39 -9.78
C GLY A 41 -18.77 12.60 -9.08
N PHE A 42 -18.65 12.66 -7.77
CA PHE A 42 -19.39 13.59 -6.91
C PHE A 42 -18.45 14.43 -6.04
N GLY A 43 -18.00 13.91 -4.91
CA GLY A 43 -17.14 14.63 -3.98
C GLY A 43 -15.65 14.37 -4.20
N VAL A 44 -14.84 15.31 -3.71
CA VAL A 44 -13.38 15.21 -3.64
C VAL A 44 -12.97 15.40 -2.19
N VAL A 45 -12.17 14.48 -1.64
CA VAL A 45 -11.68 14.51 -0.26
C VAL A 45 -10.24 15.00 -0.20
N PHE A 46 -9.97 15.84 0.79
CA PHE A 46 -8.65 16.36 1.12
C PHE A 46 -8.34 16.07 2.59
N SER A 47 -7.13 15.60 2.88
CA SER A 47 -6.62 15.53 4.24
C SER A 47 -6.08 16.89 4.70
N ASP A 48 -6.00 17.13 6.00
CA ASP A 48 -5.42 18.35 6.58
C ASP A 48 -4.00 18.63 6.06
N GLN A 49 -3.19 17.58 5.85
CA GLN A 49 -1.86 17.73 5.27
C GLN A 49 -1.90 18.29 3.85
N THR A 50 -2.85 17.83 3.04
CA THR A 50 -3.04 18.33 1.66
C THR A 50 -3.47 19.78 1.66
N LEU A 51 -4.46 20.10 2.50
CA LEU A 51 -4.97 21.47 2.64
C LEU A 51 -3.90 22.44 3.12
N SER A 52 -3.05 22.01 4.06
CA SER A 52 -1.91 22.80 4.53
C SER A 52 -0.91 23.07 3.41
N GLY A 53 -0.64 22.09 2.53
CA GLY A 53 0.20 22.26 1.36
C GLY A 53 -0.38 23.27 0.34
N ILE A 54 -1.66 23.16 0.01
CA ILE A 54 -2.36 24.10 -0.88
C ILE A 54 -2.33 25.52 -0.28
N LYS A 55 -2.65 25.65 1.01
CA LYS A 55 -2.62 26.92 1.72
C LYS A 55 -1.25 27.59 1.69
N ALA A 56 -0.19 26.83 1.88
CA ALA A 56 1.18 27.34 1.86
C ALA A 56 1.60 27.82 0.46
N SER A 57 1.11 27.15 -0.59
CA SER A 57 1.49 27.43 -1.98
C SER A 57 0.57 28.44 -2.66
N ASP A 58 -0.74 28.41 -2.35
CA ASP A 58 -1.74 29.32 -2.90
C ASP A 58 -2.88 29.60 -1.90
N GLN A 59 -2.65 30.59 -1.03
CA GLN A 59 -3.60 31.03 0.00
C GLN A 59 -4.97 31.37 -0.60
N SER A 60 -5.01 32.00 -1.77
CA SER A 60 -6.25 32.45 -2.39
C SER A 60 -7.11 31.29 -2.91
N VAL A 61 -6.49 30.26 -3.53
CA VAL A 61 -7.22 29.04 -3.91
C VAL A 61 -7.74 28.32 -2.68
N PHE A 62 -6.92 28.22 -1.61
CA PHE A 62 -7.35 27.63 -0.35
C PHE A 62 -8.58 28.32 0.25
N GLU A 63 -8.57 29.68 0.27
CA GLU A 63 -9.69 30.48 0.78
C GLU A 63 -10.97 30.30 -0.05
N ASP A 64 -10.84 30.25 -1.38
CA ASP A 64 -11.99 30.04 -2.27
C ASP A 64 -12.56 28.61 -2.15
N MET A 65 -11.73 27.60 -2.06
CA MET A 65 -12.17 26.22 -1.80
C MET A 65 -12.84 26.10 -0.42
N GLY A 66 -12.28 26.78 0.59
CA GLY A 66 -12.73 26.73 1.98
C GLY A 66 -14.18 27.19 2.19
N LYS A 67 -14.73 28.00 1.26
CA LYS A 67 -16.14 28.45 1.30
C LYS A 67 -17.15 27.31 1.05
N SER A 68 -16.69 26.20 0.48
CA SER A 68 -17.52 25.08 0.06
C SER A 68 -17.14 23.76 0.73
N PHE A 69 -16.23 23.76 1.71
CA PHE A 69 -15.82 22.54 2.39
C PHE A 69 -16.85 22.05 3.40
N ALA A 70 -17.15 20.75 3.35
CA ALA A 70 -17.64 19.99 4.48
C ALA A 70 -16.45 19.41 5.26
N TYR A 71 -16.42 19.57 6.59
CA TYR A 71 -15.33 19.11 7.46
C TYR A 71 -15.82 18.02 8.41
N TRP A 72 -14.98 17.03 8.67
CA TRP A 72 -15.19 16.02 9.71
C TRP A 72 -13.87 15.49 10.28
N GLY A 73 -13.95 14.88 11.48
CA GLY A 73 -12.79 14.37 12.21
C GLY A 73 -12.74 12.87 12.36
N ASP A 74 -13.80 12.17 11.99
CA ASP A 74 -13.96 10.75 12.28
C ASP A 74 -14.04 9.92 10.99
N VAL A 75 -13.68 8.65 11.14
CA VAL A 75 -13.96 7.59 10.17
C VAL A 75 -14.84 6.57 10.86
N ASP A 76 -16.03 6.38 10.34
CA ASP A 76 -16.97 5.41 10.86
C ASP A 76 -16.91 4.12 10.05
N VAL A 77 -16.88 2.99 10.76
CA VAL A 77 -16.83 1.65 10.17
C VAL A 77 -18.03 0.86 10.67
N ASP A 78 -19.01 0.65 9.81
CA ASP A 78 -20.19 -0.16 10.07
C ASP A 78 -20.07 -1.52 9.39
N ILE A 79 -20.00 -2.57 10.20
CA ILE A 79 -19.91 -3.96 9.75
C ILE A 79 -21.18 -4.66 10.20
N ASP A 80 -22.12 -4.90 9.28
CA ASP A 80 -23.39 -5.56 9.54
C ASP A 80 -24.14 -4.96 10.76
N GLY A 81 -24.09 -3.62 10.92
CA GLY A 81 -24.71 -2.89 12.01
C GLY A 81 -23.85 -2.74 13.27
N SER A 82 -22.64 -3.26 13.30
CA SER A 82 -21.64 -2.98 14.34
C SER A 82 -20.82 -1.76 13.95
N ASN A 83 -21.01 -0.64 14.65
CA ASN A 83 -20.39 0.64 14.31
C ASN A 83 -19.21 1.00 15.22
N PHE A 84 -18.13 1.51 14.61
CA PHE A 84 -16.91 2.02 15.26
C PHE A 84 -16.61 3.42 14.72
N ALA A 85 -16.80 4.44 15.54
CA ALA A 85 -16.36 5.80 15.26
C ALA A 85 -14.89 5.95 15.67
N ILE A 86 -14.02 6.23 14.72
CA ILE A 86 -12.54 6.27 14.91
C ILE A 86 -12.08 7.70 14.66
N GLY A 87 -11.70 8.38 15.73
CA GLY A 87 -11.37 9.79 15.75
C GLY A 87 -9.98 10.16 15.22
N GLY A 88 -9.71 11.47 15.26
CA GLY A 88 -8.39 12.04 14.94
C GLY A 88 -8.01 12.02 13.46
N ASN A 89 -9.00 11.95 12.57
CA ASN A 89 -8.81 11.94 11.12
C ASN A 89 -9.40 13.20 10.50
N GLY A 90 -8.64 14.31 10.49
CA GLY A 90 -9.08 15.56 9.88
C GLY A 90 -9.19 15.45 8.35
N PHE A 91 -10.41 15.63 7.84
CA PHE A 91 -10.73 15.65 6.42
C PHE A 91 -11.64 16.82 6.08
N ALA A 92 -11.54 17.24 4.83
CA ALA A 92 -12.52 18.10 4.20
C ALA A 92 -12.89 17.55 2.83
N ALA A 93 -14.13 17.74 2.42
CA ALA A 93 -14.53 17.48 1.04
C ALA A 93 -15.32 18.64 0.47
N MET A 94 -15.38 18.65 -0.84
CA MET A 94 -16.26 19.55 -1.59
C MET A 94 -16.76 18.83 -2.84
N SER A 95 -17.83 19.36 -3.42
CA SER A 95 -18.30 18.90 -4.73
C SER A 95 -17.20 19.06 -5.77
N ARG A 96 -16.97 18.03 -6.58
CA ARG A 96 -16.01 18.08 -7.70
C ARG A 96 -16.35 19.17 -8.71
N LYS A 97 -17.63 19.40 -8.92
CA LYS A 97 -18.14 20.49 -9.79
C LYS A 97 -17.72 21.86 -9.25
N GLU A 98 -17.89 22.09 -7.96
CA GLU A 98 -17.49 23.37 -7.36
C GLU A 98 -15.97 23.56 -7.36
N LEU A 99 -15.18 22.52 -7.12
CA LEU A 99 -13.73 22.60 -7.29
C LEU A 99 -13.36 23.06 -8.71
N LEU A 100 -13.97 22.48 -9.75
CA LEU A 100 -13.71 22.91 -11.13
C LEU A 100 -14.14 24.34 -11.36
N HIS A 101 -15.28 24.78 -10.84
CA HIS A 101 -15.73 26.18 -10.95
C HIS A 101 -14.75 27.16 -10.28
N VAL A 102 -14.22 26.82 -9.09
CA VAL A 102 -13.18 27.62 -8.43
C VAL A 102 -11.97 27.77 -9.34
N LEU A 103 -11.46 26.68 -9.89
CA LEU A 103 -10.27 26.67 -10.74
C LEU A 103 -10.53 27.34 -12.11
N GLN A 104 -11.71 27.19 -12.68
CA GLN A 104 -12.11 27.86 -13.94
C GLN A 104 -12.20 29.38 -13.74
N ARG A 105 -12.84 29.85 -12.66
CA ARG A 105 -12.89 31.28 -12.31
C ARG A 105 -11.48 31.85 -12.21
N ARG A 106 -10.60 31.15 -11.51
CA ARG A 106 -9.22 31.57 -11.31
C ARG A 106 -8.42 31.61 -12.60
N ALA A 107 -8.53 30.60 -13.46
CA ALA A 107 -7.91 30.61 -14.78
C ALA A 107 -8.39 31.82 -15.63
N LYS A 108 -9.69 32.11 -15.58
CA LYS A 108 -10.29 33.27 -16.25
C LYS A 108 -9.76 34.59 -15.69
N ASP A 109 -9.67 34.75 -14.36
CA ASP A 109 -9.19 35.97 -13.70
C ASP A 109 -7.72 36.22 -14.04
N HIS A 110 -6.94 35.18 -14.27
CA HIS A 110 -5.57 35.28 -14.79
C HIS A 110 -5.47 35.41 -16.32
N GLY A 111 -6.59 35.49 -17.03
CA GLY A 111 -6.63 35.65 -18.47
C GLY A 111 -6.19 34.44 -19.28
N VAL A 112 -6.35 33.23 -18.74
CA VAL A 112 -6.07 31.98 -19.45
C VAL A 112 -7.26 31.63 -20.36
N PRO A 113 -7.08 31.56 -21.70
CA PRO A 113 -8.12 31.07 -22.60
C PRO A 113 -8.32 29.57 -22.43
N VAL A 114 -9.56 29.15 -22.13
CA VAL A 114 -9.98 27.75 -22.04
C VAL A 114 -11.01 27.47 -23.14
N HIS A 115 -10.67 26.60 -24.07
CA HIS A 115 -11.53 26.22 -25.19
C HIS A 115 -12.29 24.94 -24.82
N PHE A 116 -13.50 25.10 -24.27
CA PHE A 116 -14.41 23.97 -23.97
C PHE A 116 -15.08 23.43 -25.24
N ASN A 117 -15.58 22.21 -25.19
CA ASN A 117 -16.16 21.47 -26.32
C ASN A 117 -15.24 21.45 -27.55
N THR A 118 -13.92 21.42 -27.31
CA THR A 118 -12.90 21.55 -28.36
C THR A 118 -11.80 20.50 -28.13
N GLU A 119 -11.62 19.63 -29.13
CA GLU A 119 -10.47 18.72 -29.16
C GLU A 119 -9.18 19.51 -29.37
N ALA A 120 -8.12 19.11 -28.68
CA ALA A 120 -6.81 19.71 -28.90
C ALA A 120 -6.26 19.34 -30.28
N PRO A 121 -5.42 20.20 -30.90
CA PRO A 121 -4.67 19.84 -32.10
C PRO A 121 -3.84 18.54 -31.89
N PRO A 122 -3.45 17.86 -32.99
CA PRO A 122 -2.55 16.72 -32.89
C PRO A 122 -1.31 17.03 -32.07
N VAL A 123 -0.87 16.08 -31.23
CA VAL A 123 0.26 16.33 -30.30
C VAL A 123 1.54 16.71 -31.01
N SER A 124 1.81 16.16 -32.19
CA SER A 124 2.97 16.55 -33.03
C SER A 124 2.94 18.02 -33.45
N GLU A 125 1.76 18.57 -33.69
CA GLU A 125 1.58 19.99 -33.98
C GLU A 125 1.80 20.86 -32.73
N LEU A 126 1.28 20.40 -31.59
CA LEU A 126 1.51 21.07 -30.30
C LEU A 126 2.99 21.10 -29.94
N MET A 127 3.70 19.99 -30.04
CA MET A 127 5.13 19.88 -29.73
C MET A 127 5.98 20.81 -30.63
N ALA A 128 5.57 20.99 -31.90
CA ALA A 128 6.29 21.84 -32.84
C ALA A 128 6.06 23.36 -32.63
N ASN A 129 4.92 23.76 -32.03
CA ASN A 129 4.49 25.14 -31.95
C ASN A 129 4.49 25.75 -30.54
N TYR A 130 4.72 24.94 -29.50
CA TYR A 130 4.73 25.31 -28.09
C TYR A 130 6.05 24.97 -27.44
N ASP A 131 6.48 25.78 -26.49
CA ASP A 131 7.67 25.51 -25.68
C ASP A 131 7.46 24.36 -24.70
N LEU A 132 6.20 24.19 -24.24
CA LEU A 132 5.78 23.11 -23.34
C LEU A 132 4.39 22.59 -23.73
N VAL A 133 4.23 21.29 -23.74
CA VAL A 133 2.94 20.59 -23.91
C VAL A 133 2.63 19.85 -22.61
N LEU A 134 1.55 20.22 -21.92
CA LEU A 134 1.07 19.54 -20.73
C LEU A 134 -0.11 18.64 -21.08
N ALA A 135 0.08 17.32 -20.91
CA ALA A 135 -0.98 16.33 -21.04
C ALA A 135 -1.64 16.13 -19.67
N SER A 136 -2.84 16.68 -19.49
CA SER A 136 -3.71 16.51 -18.32
C SER A 136 -5.10 16.00 -18.71
N ASP A 137 -5.16 15.20 -19.79
CA ASP A 137 -6.34 14.69 -20.47
C ASP A 137 -6.94 13.42 -19.81
N GLY A 138 -6.52 13.12 -18.59
CA GLY A 138 -7.14 12.16 -17.69
C GLY A 138 -6.79 10.69 -17.96
N ILE A 139 -7.53 9.79 -17.31
CA ILE A 139 -7.26 8.35 -17.30
C ILE A 139 -7.20 7.72 -18.71
N ASN A 140 -7.98 8.25 -19.64
CA ASN A 140 -8.02 7.80 -21.04
C ASN A 140 -7.13 8.67 -21.96
N SER A 141 -6.03 9.18 -21.44
CA SER A 141 -5.11 10.06 -22.16
C SER A 141 -4.73 9.51 -23.54
N ALA A 142 -5.07 10.27 -24.57
CA ALA A 142 -4.68 9.97 -25.95
C ALA A 142 -3.19 10.19 -26.15
N ILE A 143 -2.66 11.25 -25.55
CA ILE A 143 -1.23 11.61 -25.61
C ILE A 143 -0.37 10.52 -24.97
N ARG A 144 -0.69 10.08 -23.75
CA ARG A 144 0.03 8.97 -23.12
C ARG A 144 -0.01 7.71 -23.99
N SER A 145 -1.15 7.39 -24.57
CA SER A 145 -1.32 6.18 -25.38
C SER A 145 -0.51 6.23 -26.68
N GLU A 146 -0.38 7.41 -27.30
CA GLU A 146 0.43 7.62 -28.50
C GLU A 146 1.93 7.39 -28.21
N PHE A 147 2.40 7.73 -27.01
CA PHE A 147 3.80 7.60 -26.58
C PHE A 147 3.99 6.56 -25.46
N GLU A 148 3.19 5.51 -25.45
CA GLU A 148 3.18 4.47 -24.41
C GLU A 148 4.57 3.87 -24.17
N SER A 149 5.32 3.59 -25.25
CA SER A 149 6.68 3.04 -25.16
C SER A 149 7.70 4.02 -24.58
N ASP A 150 7.58 5.30 -24.90
CA ASP A 150 8.49 6.36 -24.41
C ASP A 150 8.31 6.59 -22.92
N PHE A 151 7.06 6.71 -22.46
CA PHE A 151 6.76 6.82 -21.02
C PHE A 151 6.96 5.52 -20.25
N GLY A 152 7.08 4.38 -20.94
CA GLY A 152 7.14 3.05 -20.35
C GLY A 152 5.89 2.75 -19.53
N THR A 153 4.74 3.09 -20.08
CA THR A 153 3.41 2.96 -19.47
C THR A 153 3.05 1.51 -19.19
N THR A 154 2.43 1.26 -18.06
CA THR A 154 1.75 0.01 -17.74
C THR A 154 0.35 0.31 -17.25
N VAL A 155 -0.63 -0.47 -17.72
CA VAL A 155 -2.03 -0.39 -17.32
C VAL A 155 -2.42 -1.72 -16.69
N ASP A 156 -2.82 -1.70 -15.42
CA ASP A 156 -3.21 -2.87 -14.64
C ASP A 156 -4.71 -2.77 -14.28
N PRO A 157 -5.61 -3.49 -15.01
CA PRO A 157 -7.03 -3.55 -14.65
C PRO A 157 -7.20 -4.37 -13.37
N ARG A 158 -8.05 -3.87 -12.46
CA ARG A 158 -8.24 -4.46 -11.14
C ARG A 158 -9.45 -5.39 -11.08
N LYS A 159 -9.64 -6.05 -9.93
CA LYS A 159 -10.61 -7.15 -9.78
C LYS A 159 -12.00 -6.70 -9.34
N CYS A 160 -12.10 -5.53 -8.67
CA CYS A 160 -13.38 -5.03 -8.21
C CYS A 160 -14.10 -4.22 -9.28
N LYS A 161 -15.42 -4.32 -9.26
CA LYS A 161 -16.36 -3.41 -9.91
C LYS A 161 -16.80 -2.36 -8.93
N PHE A 162 -16.84 -1.10 -9.33
CA PHE A 162 -17.39 -0.02 -8.52
C PHE A 162 -18.33 0.87 -9.33
N MET A 163 -19.26 1.53 -8.64
CA MET A 163 -20.13 2.55 -9.20
C MET A 163 -20.08 3.79 -8.32
N TRP A 164 -19.83 4.95 -8.93
CA TRP A 164 -19.79 6.23 -8.24
C TRP A 164 -21.16 6.87 -8.25
N LEU A 165 -21.74 7.07 -7.06
CA LEU A 165 -23.06 7.62 -6.83
C LEU A 165 -22.94 8.78 -5.83
N GLY A 166 -24.02 9.54 -5.72
CA GLY A 166 -24.29 10.43 -4.61
C GLY A 166 -25.55 10.00 -3.87
N THR A 167 -25.87 10.71 -2.80
CA THR A 167 -27.13 10.58 -2.07
C THR A 167 -27.55 11.92 -1.48
N ASP A 168 -28.85 12.13 -1.29
CA ASP A 168 -29.41 13.26 -0.55
C ASP A 168 -29.38 13.04 0.99
N LEU A 169 -28.86 11.89 1.45
CA LEU A 169 -28.47 11.66 2.82
C LEU A 169 -27.14 12.34 3.11
N VAL A 170 -27.08 13.19 4.12
CA VAL A 170 -25.82 13.82 4.55
C VAL A 170 -25.23 13.02 5.70
N PHE A 171 -24.08 12.39 5.44
CA PHE A 171 -23.30 11.70 6.46
C PHE A 171 -22.50 12.70 7.32
N GLU A 172 -22.16 12.31 8.54
CA GLU A 172 -21.41 13.18 9.48
C GLU A 172 -19.90 12.90 9.46
N ALA A 173 -19.48 11.77 8.91
CA ALA A 173 -18.10 11.30 8.86
C ALA A 173 -17.76 10.68 7.49
N PHE A 174 -16.54 10.16 7.37
CA PHE A 174 -16.21 9.21 6.31
C PHE A 174 -16.69 7.83 6.73
N GLU A 175 -17.66 7.30 6.02
CA GLU A 175 -18.34 6.05 6.34
C GLU A 175 -17.82 4.89 5.47
N PHE A 176 -17.51 3.78 6.11
CA PHE A 176 -17.36 2.49 5.47
C PHE A 176 -18.51 1.57 5.88
N PHE A 177 -19.41 1.27 4.96
CA PHE A 177 -20.46 0.28 5.20
C PHE A 177 -20.02 -1.05 4.58
N ILE A 178 -19.86 -2.07 5.41
CA ILE A 178 -19.50 -3.42 5.00
C ILE A 178 -20.71 -4.33 5.26
N ARG A 179 -21.17 -5.02 4.23
CA ARG A 179 -22.32 -5.93 4.31
C ARG A 179 -21.97 -7.32 3.81
N ASN A 180 -22.12 -8.32 4.67
CA ASN A 180 -22.05 -9.72 4.32
C ASN A 180 -23.41 -10.15 3.76
N THR A 181 -23.54 -10.21 2.44
CA THR A 181 -24.78 -10.57 1.76
C THR A 181 -24.78 -12.05 1.32
N GLU A 182 -25.93 -12.56 0.89
CA GLU A 182 -26.03 -13.89 0.27
C GLU A 182 -25.20 -14.01 -1.02
N TYR A 183 -24.81 -12.91 -1.65
CA TYR A 183 -24.02 -12.84 -2.87
C TYR A 183 -22.52 -12.77 -2.60
N GLY A 184 -22.13 -12.42 -1.39
CA GLY A 184 -20.78 -12.16 -0.91
C GLY A 184 -20.65 -10.81 -0.24
N VAL A 185 -19.41 -10.37 0.02
CA VAL A 185 -19.15 -9.11 0.74
C VAL A 185 -19.23 -7.92 -0.21
N MET A 186 -20.02 -6.93 0.17
CA MET A 186 -20.15 -5.65 -0.51
C MET A 186 -19.69 -4.52 0.41
N GLN A 187 -19.18 -3.44 -0.17
CA GLN A 187 -18.73 -2.28 0.58
C GLN A 187 -19.21 -0.98 -0.04
N VAL A 188 -19.42 0.01 0.81
CA VAL A 188 -19.68 1.37 0.41
C VAL A 188 -18.68 2.30 1.09
N HIS A 189 -18.16 3.26 0.32
CA HIS A 189 -17.40 4.40 0.80
C HIS A 189 -18.30 5.61 0.67
N ALA A 190 -18.69 6.23 1.79
CA ALA A 190 -19.55 7.40 1.76
C ALA A 190 -18.94 8.54 2.59
N TYR A 191 -19.20 9.78 2.21
CA TYR A 191 -18.73 10.97 2.92
C TYR A 191 -19.50 12.21 2.48
N PRO A 192 -19.68 13.20 3.37
CA PRO A 192 -20.36 14.45 3.01
C PRO A 192 -19.54 15.22 1.97
N MET A 193 -20.21 15.84 1.00
CA MET A 193 -19.55 16.71 0.03
C MET A 193 -20.06 18.16 0.08
N ASP A 194 -21.22 18.38 0.68
CA ASP A 194 -21.78 19.67 1.01
C ASP A 194 -22.87 19.51 2.09
N GLU A 195 -23.58 20.59 2.42
CA GLU A 195 -24.64 20.60 3.44
C GLU A 195 -25.91 19.80 3.06
N LYS A 196 -26.01 19.29 1.85
CA LYS A 196 -27.25 18.70 1.28
C LYS A 196 -27.05 17.31 0.72
N SER A 197 -25.82 16.89 0.54
CA SER A 197 -25.54 15.67 -0.19
C SER A 197 -24.20 15.03 0.21
N SER A 198 -24.13 13.73 -0.03
CA SER A 198 -22.92 12.93 0.19
C SER A 198 -22.55 12.14 -1.06
N THR A 199 -21.28 11.81 -1.17
CA THR A 199 -20.79 10.79 -2.09
C THR A 199 -21.16 9.40 -1.56
N PHE A 200 -21.48 8.47 -2.47
CA PHE A 200 -21.80 7.08 -2.15
C PHE A 200 -21.17 6.18 -3.22
N ILE A 201 -20.06 5.55 -2.91
CA ILE A 201 -19.33 4.68 -3.85
C ILE A 201 -19.53 3.24 -3.41
N ILE A 202 -20.24 2.44 -4.21
CA ILE A 202 -20.34 1.01 -3.98
C ILE A 202 -19.22 0.28 -4.72
N GLU A 203 -18.59 -0.68 -4.05
CA GLU A 203 -17.52 -1.50 -4.61
C GLU A 203 -17.66 -2.96 -4.15
N MET A 204 -17.36 -3.89 -5.04
CA MET A 204 -17.35 -5.33 -4.76
C MET A 204 -16.51 -6.10 -5.79
N ASN A 205 -16.09 -7.32 -5.43
CA ASN A 205 -15.45 -8.22 -6.37
C ASN A 205 -16.36 -8.55 -7.55
N GLU A 206 -15.78 -8.82 -8.71
CA GLU A 206 -16.52 -9.17 -9.92
C GLU A 206 -17.41 -10.39 -9.73
N ASP A 207 -16.98 -11.39 -8.97
CA ASP A 207 -17.82 -12.58 -8.67
C ASP A 207 -19.06 -12.20 -7.85
N VAL A 208 -18.91 -11.33 -6.83
CA VAL A 208 -20.03 -10.82 -6.04
C VAL A 208 -20.98 -9.99 -6.90
N TRP A 209 -20.44 -9.15 -7.75
CA TRP A 209 -21.19 -8.34 -8.72
C TRP A 209 -22.03 -9.22 -9.66
N ARG A 210 -21.47 -10.32 -10.19
CA ARG A 210 -22.18 -11.30 -11.01
C ARG A 210 -23.24 -12.05 -10.21
N ASN A 211 -22.91 -12.54 -9.02
CA ASN A 211 -23.84 -13.27 -8.16
C ASN A 211 -25.05 -12.41 -7.78
N ALA A 212 -24.85 -11.11 -7.55
CA ALA A 212 -25.91 -10.15 -7.29
C ALA A 212 -26.75 -9.78 -8.54
N GLY A 213 -26.36 -10.27 -9.71
CA GLY A 213 -27.10 -10.12 -10.97
C GLY A 213 -26.89 -8.80 -11.70
N PHE A 214 -25.86 -8.02 -11.34
CA PHE A 214 -25.54 -6.75 -11.99
C PHE A 214 -25.01 -6.93 -13.42
N ASP A 215 -24.47 -8.10 -13.75
CA ASP A 215 -24.03 -8.47 -15.11
C ASP A 215 -25.16 -8.61 -16.12
N LYS A 216 -26.41 -8.64 -15.65
CA LYS A 216 -27.61 -8.70 -16.50
C LYS A 216 -27.98 -7.33 -17.08
N PHE A 217 -27.47 -6.26 -16.46
CA PHE A 217 -27.67 -4.89 -16.90
C PHE A 217 -26.50 -4.50 -17.81
N ASP A 218 -26.79 -4.15 -19.06
CA ASP A 218 -25.75 -3.83 -20.05
C ASP A 218 -25.22 -2.39 -19.84
N SER A 219 -24.56 -2.19 -18.72
CA SER A 219 -24.01 -0.90 -18.31
C SER A 219 -22.94 -0.36 -19.27
N GLU A 220 -22.20 -1.25 -19.95
CA GLU A 220 -21.10 -0.88 -20.86
C GLU A 220 -21.61 -0.31 -22.20
N SER A 221 -22.78 -0.77 -22.68
CA SER A 221 -23.38 -0.29 -23.94
C SER A 221 -24.09 1.06 -23.81
N LEU A 222 -24.34 1.56 -22.60
CA LEU A 222 -25.03 2.82 -22.39
C LEU A 222 -24.23 3.99 -22.98
N PRO A 223 -24.89 4.93 -23.70
CA PRO A 223 -24.23 6.13 -24.23
C PRO A 223 -23.53 6.97 -23.15
N PRO A 224 -22.54 7.78 -23.51
CA PRO A 224 -21.99 8.78 -22.62
C PRO A 224 -23.08 9.68 -22.02
N GLY A 225 -23.01 9.98 -20.72
CA GLY A 225 -23.99 10.79 -20.00
C GLY A 225 -25.21 10.04 -19.48
N VAL A 226 -25.43 8.78 -19.86
CA VAL A 226 -26.55 7.96 -19.41
C VAL A 226 -26.09 7.07 -18.24
N SER A 227 -26.85 7.11 -17.14
CA SER A 227 -26.60 6.28 -15.94
C SER A 227 -27.35 4.95 -16.02
N ASP A 228 -26.77 3.91 -15.39
CA ASP A 228 -27.38 2.59 -15.25
C ASP A 228 -28.40 2.59 -14.09
N MET A 229 -29.63 2.98 -14.42
CA MET A 229 -30.71 3.14 -13.43
C MET A 229 -31.18 1.80 -12.84
N GLU A 230 -31.05 0.68 -13.57
CA GLU A 230 -31.44 -0.64 -13.07
C GLU A 230 -30.48 -1.09 -11.97
N SER A 231 -29.18 -0.89 -12.17
CA SER A 231 -28.17 -1.12 -11.12
C SER A 231 -28.36 -0.18 -9.93
N VAL A 232 -28.67 1.11 -10.17
CA VAL A 232 -28.91 2.09 -9.09
C VAL A 232 -30.08 1.66 -8.20
N GLN A 233 -31.21 1.27 -8.79
CA GLN A 233 -32.36 0.76 -8.04
C GLN A 233 -31.97 -0.49 -7.22
N ARG A 234 -31.21 -1.39 -7.80
CA ARG A 234 -30.75 -2.60 -7.08
C ARG A 234 -29.82 -2.27 -5.92
N VAL A 235 -28.97 -1.26 -6.05
CA VAL A 235 -28.11 -0.77 -4.94
C VAL A 235 -28.98 -0.13 -3.85
N GLU A 236 -30.00 0.67 -4.19
CA GLU A 236 -30.94 1.21 -3.20
C GLU A 236 -31.65 0.11 -2.39
N GLU A 237 -32.02 -1.00 -3.02
CA GLU A 237 -32.64 -2.14 -2.35
C GLU A 237 -31.64 -2.84 -1.40
N LEU A 238 -30.40 -3.06 -1.85
CA LEU A 238 -29.38 -3.76 -1.06
C LEU A 238 -28.87 -2.95 0.15
N PHE A 239 -28.90 -1.62 0.07
CA PHE A 239 -28.45 -0.71 1.12
C PHE A 239 -29.58 0.15 1.69
N ALA A 240 -30.82 -0.37 1.67
CA ALA A 240 -32.00 0.35 2.17
C ALA A 240 -31.89 0.70 3.67
N ASP A 241 -31.20 -0.14 4.44
CA ASP A 241 -30.90 0.10 5.86
C ASP A 241 -29.98 1.31 6.06
N VAL A 242 -28.96 1.46 5.21
CA VAL A 242 -28.01 2.58 5.24
C VAL A 242 -28.68 3.86 4.76
N LEU A 243 -29.42 3.79 3.66
CA LEU A 243 -30.06 4.95 3.05
C LEU A 243 -31.24 5.50 3.84
N ALA A 244 -31.85 4.70 4.73
CA ALA A 244 -32.95 5.11 5.62
C ALA A 244 -34.10 5.85 4.92
N GLY A 245 -34.42 5.49 3.69
CA GLY A 245 -35.45 6.09 2.84
C GLY A 245 -35.01 7.23 1.94
N HIS A 246 -33.74 7.66 2.04
CA HIS A 246 -33.11 8.59 1.10
C HIS A 246 -32.84 7.94 -0.26
N LYS A 247 -32.54 8.77 -1.26
CA LYS A 247 -32.35 8.32 -2.63
C LYS A 247 -30.89 8.45 -3.08
N LEU A 248 -30.51 7.57 -4.00
CA LEU A 248 -29.25 7.70 -4.72
C LEU A 248 -29.37 8.74 -5.83
N VAL A 249 -28.33 9.52 -6.00
CA VAL A 249 -28.17 10.54 -7.03
C VAL A 249 -27.15 10.06 -8.05
N VAL A 250 -27.42 10.26 -9.32
CA VAL A 250 -26.60 9.77 -10.44
C VAL A 250 -25.91 10.90 -11.18
N ASN A 251 -24.69 10.62 -11.65
CA ASN A 251 -23.94 11.49 -12.56
C ASN A 251 -23.11 10.62 -13.50
N ASN A 252 -23.68 10.23 -14.64
CA ASN A 252 -23.06 9.27 -15.56
C ASN A 252 -22.58 7.99 -14.85
N SER A 253 -23.39 7.52 -13.89
CA SER A 253 -23.06 6.42 -12.99
C SER A 253 -23.20 5.08 -13.69
N LYS A 254 -22.09 4.34 -13.79
CA LYS A 254 -21.99 3.02 -14.43
C LYS A 254 -21.01 2.15 -13.65
N TRP A 255 -21.12 0.85 -13.83
CA TRP A 255 -20.10 -0.07 -13.31
C TRP A 255 -18.81 0.09 -14.09
N VAL A 256 -17.72 0.31 -13.37
CA VAL A 256 -16.37 0.44 -13.92
C VAL A 256 -15.40 -0.43 -13.15
N THR A 257 -14.34 -0.83 -13.83
CA THR A 257 -13.19 -1.49 -13.21
C THR A 257 -12.06 -0.47 -13.07
N PHE A 258 -11.50 -0.36 -11.88
CA PHE A 258 -10.35 0.52 -11.66
C PHE A 258 -9.15 0.07 -12.49
N ARG A 259 -8.39 1.02 -13.02
CA ARG A 259 -7.16 0.77 -13.77
C ARG A 259 -6.01 1.52 -13.10
N THR A 260 -5.00 0.79 -12.66
CA THR A 260 -3.78 1.39 -12.15
C THR A 260 -2.84 1.70 -13.31
N ILE A 261 -2.60 2.99 -13.54
CA ILE A 261 -1.69 3.49 -14.57
C ILE A 261 -0.38 3.87 -13.91
N ARG A 262 0.72 3.37 -14.46
CA ARG A 262 2.09 3.69 -14.03
C ARG A 262 2.96 4.00 -15.23
N ASN A 263 3.82 5.00 -15.09
CA ASN A 263 4.82 5.36 -16.07
C ASN A 263 6.24 5.25 -15.47
N LYS A 264 7.24 4.95 -16.28
CA LYS A 264 8.65 4.96 -15.88
C LYS A 264 9.21 6.36 -15.81
N THR A 265 8.73 7.27 -16.66
CA THR A 265 9.01 8.69 -16.68
C THR A 265 7.71 9.47 -16.94
N LEU A 266 7.61 10.69 -16.46
CA LEU A 266 6.47 11.59 -16.68
C LEU A 266 6.73 12.58 -17.80
N VAL A 267 7.91 12.55 -18.42
CA VAL A 267 8.33 13.57 -19.40
C VAL A 267 8.90 12.95 -20.66
N LYS A 268 8.72 13.64 -21.80
CA LYS A 268 9.32 13.32 -23.09
C LYS A 268 9.54 14.62 -23.88
N GLU A 269 10.79 14.89 -24.27
CA GLU A 269 11.14 16.13 -25.00
C GLU A 269 10.58 17.38 -24.30
N ASN A 270 9.70 18.15 -24.94
CA ASN A 270 9.01 19.31 -24.35
C ASN A 270 7.61 18.99 -23.81
N MET A 271 7.34 17.75 -23.48
CA MET A 271 6.03 17.28 -22.99
C MET A 271 6.10 16.72 -21.59
N ALA A 272 5.08 17.01 -20.76
CA ALA A 272 4.86 16.41 -19.44
C ALA A 272 3.48 15.80 -19.30
N LEU A 273 3.39 14.67 -18.60
CA LEU A 273 2.13 14.11 -18.11
C LEU A 273 1.83 14.63 -16.71
N LEU A 274 0.54 14.84 -16.38
CA LEU A 274 0.09 15.36 -15.10
C LEU A 274 -1.25 14.74 -14.68
N GLY A 275 -1.39 14.37 -13.40
CA GLY A 275 -2.61 13.80 -12.84
C GLY A 275 -2.93 12.41 -13.40
N ASP A 276 -4.21 12.12 -13.70
CA ASP A 276 -4.63 10.79 -14.13
C ASP A 276 -4.08 10.37 -15.51
N SER A 277 -3.60 11.30 -16.32
CA SER A 277 -2.84 10.96 -17.52
C SER A 277 -1.48 10.38 -17.18
N ALA A 278 -0.85 10.84 -16.10
CA ALA A 278 0.44 10.41 -15.61
C ALA A 278 0.37 9.15 -14.74
N HIS A 279 -0.61 9.11 -13.84
CA HIS A 279 -0.72 8.06 -12.82
C HIS A 279 -2.11 8.03 -12.20
N THR A 280 -2.58 6.85 -11.82
CA THR A 280 -3.83 6.72 -11.06
C THR A 280 -3.54 6.12 -9.68
N ALA A 281 -4.29 6.55 -8.67
CA ALA A 281 -4.30 5.98 -7.34
C ALA A 281 -5.74 5.64 -6.95
N HIS A 282 -5.94 4.45 -6.39
CA HIS A 282 -7.29 3.98 -6.03
C HIS A 282 -7.97 4.96 -5.08
N PHE A 283 -9.26 5.19 -5.28
CA PHE A 283 -10.05 6.19 -4.55
C PHE A 283 -10.14 5.93 -3.04
N SER A 284 -9.91 4.69 -2.60
CA SER A 284 -9.97 4.28 -1.19
C SER A 284 -8.97 4.99 -0.26
N ILE A 285 -8.01 5.75 -0.81
CA ILE A 285 -7.09 6.59 -0.03
C ILE A 285 -7.24 8.09 -0.34
N GLY A 286 -8.23 8.48 -1.17
CA GLY A 286 -8.56 9.88 -1.45
C GLY A 286 -7.44 10.71 -2.10
N SER A 287 -6.58 10.11 -2.95
CA SER A 287 -5.33 10.77 -3.38
C SER A 287 -5.30 11.25 -4.83
N GLY A 288 -6.28 10.95 -5.68
CA GLY A 288 -6.23 11.27 -7.12
C GLY A 288 -6.12 12.77 -7.41
N THR A 289 -7.08 13.55 -6.95
CA THR A 289 -7.10 15.01 -7.14
C THR A 289 -5.93 15.69 -6.41
N LYS A 290 -5.59 15.21 -5.20
CA LYS A 290 -4.41 15.65 -4.46
C LYS A 290 -3.15 15.54 -5.32
N LEU A 291 -2.89 14.36 -5.87
CA LEU A 291 -1.70 14.12 -6.70
C LEU A 291 -1.67 15.04 -7.91
N ALA A 292 -2.81 15.25 -8.60
CA ALA A 292 -2.89 16.13 -9.76
C ALA A 292 -2.57 17.60 -9.40
N MET A 293 -3.02 18.08 -8.24
CA MET A 293 -2.71 19.44 -7.78
C MET A 293 -1.25 19.57 -7.32
N GLU A 294 -0.71 18.56 -6.65
CA GLU A 294 0.71 18.53 -6.28
C GLU A 294 1.64 18.45 -7.50
N ASP A 295 1.27 17.70 -8.54
CA ASP A 295 2.01 17.69 -9.81
C ASP A 295 2.05 19.07 -10.44
N ALA A 296 0.90 19.78 -10.44
CA ALA A 296 0.81 21.14 -10.96
C ALA A 296 1.73 22.11 -10.20
N LEU A 297 1.75 22.03 -8.87
CA LEU A 297 2.62 22.83 -8.01
C LEU A 297 4.10 22.55 -8.29
N SER A 298 4.49 21.27 -8.32
CA SER A 298 5.88 20.86 -8.54
C SER A 298 6.36 21.29 -9.93
N LEU A 299 5.57 21.05 -10.99
CA LEU A 299 5.95 21.47 -12.34
C LEU A 299 6.09 23.00 -12.45
N ALA A 300 5.17 23.76 -11.86
CA ALA A 300 5.24 25.22 -11.85
C ALA A 300 6.47 25.74 -11.10
N ALA A 301 6.80 25.13 -9.94
CA ALA A 301 8.00 25.46 -9.17
C ALA A 301 9.29 25.13 -9.96
N CYS A 302 9.35 23.95 -10.58
CA CYS A 302 10.49 23.57 -11.43
C CYS A 302 10.69 24.54 -12.60
N ILE A 303 9.61 25.01 -13.24
CA ILE A 303 9.69 26.00 -14.32
C ILE A 303 10.22 27.34 -13.80
N GLN A 304 9.87 27.74 -12.59
CA GLN A 304 10.34 28.98 -11.97
C GLN A 304 11.82 28.91 -11.57
N GLU A 305 12.28 27.76 -11.09
CA GLU A 305 13.61 27.59 -10.50
C GLU A 305 14.69 27.23 -11.52
N GLN A 306 14.30 26.57 -12.61
CA GLN A 306 15.25 26.05 -13.59
C GLN A 306 15.48 27.01 -14.77
N PRO A 307 16.69 27.03 -15.36
CA PRO A 307 17.04 27.96 -16.43
C PRO A 307 16.40 27.62 -17.78
N SER A 308 15.87 26.44 -17.97
CA SER A 308 15.24 26.03 -19.23
C SER A 308 14.10 25.01 -18.99
N ILE A 309 13.19 24.86 -19.95
CA ILE A 309 12.10 23.87 -19.92
C ILE A 309 12.68 22.45 -19.82
N GLU A 310 13.75 22.15 -20.54
CA GLU A 310 14.39 20.83 -20.51
C GLU A 310 14.84 20.45 -19.08
N THR A 311 15.53 21.38 -18.40
CA THR A 311 15.98 21.16 -17.01
C THR A 311 14.83 21.15 -16.02
N ALA A 312 13.78 21.95 -16.26
CA ALA A 312 12.57 21.98 -15.44
C ALA A 312 11.80 20.65 -15.52
N LEU A 313 11.63 20.10 -16.72
CA LEU A 313 10.97 18.82 -16.92
C LEU A 313 11.75 17.68 -16.26
N LYS A 314 13.07 17.67 -16.39
CA LYS A 314 13.91 16.69 -15.71
C LYS A 314 13.77 16.77 -14.19
N ALA A 315 13.82 17.97 -13.62
CA ALA A 315 13.64 18.19 -12.18
C ALA A 315 12.24 17.72 -11.70
N TYR A 316 11.19 18.02 -12.47
CA TYR A 316 9.84 17.54 -12.21
C TYR A 316 9.74 16.03 -12.16
N ASP A 317 10.31 15.33 -13.14
CA ASP A 317 10.33 13.86 -13.18
C ASP A 317 11.05 13.27 -11.97
N GLU A 318 12.23 13.80 -11.65
CA GLU A 318 13.05 13.35 -10.52
C GLU A 318 12.37 13.60 -9.16
N GLU A 319 11.63 14.68 -9.00
CA GLU A 319 10.90 15.01 -7.77
C GLU A 319 9.61 14.22 -7.64
N ARG A 320 8.76 14.19 -8.68
CA ARG A 320 7.41 13.65 -8.57
C ARG A 320 7.33 12.12 -8.64
N LEU A 321 8.17 11.51 -9.45
CA LEU A 321 8.09 10.06 -9.67
C LEU A 321 8.26 9.22 -8.38
N PRO A 322 9.17 9.52 -7.45
CA PRO A 322 9.26 8.83 -6.16
C PRO A 322 8.03 9.01 -5.27
N VAL A 323 7.46 10.23 -5.22
CA VAL A 323 6.26 10.56 -4.44
C VAL A 323 5.04 9.80 -4.97
N VAL A 324 4.85 9.85 -6.29
CA VAL A 324 3.79 9.10 -6.99
C VAL A 324 3.91 7.60 -6.71
N LYS A 325 5.10 7.00 -6.90
CA LYS A 325 5.34 5.57 -6.63
C LYS A 325 5.07 5.20 -5.17
N SER A 326 5.42 6.08 -4.23
CA SER A 326 5.12 5.86 -2.80
C SER A 326 3.61 5.87 -2.53
N THR A 327 2.88 6.83 -3.11
CA THR A 327 1.43 6.92 -2.95
C THR A 327 0.71 5.75 -3.63
N GLN A 328 1.13 5.39 -4.85
CA GLN A 328 0.58 4.23 -5.55
C GLN A 328 0.80 2.91 -4.79
N ARG A 329 1.94 2.71 -4.12
CA ARG A 329 2.14 1.52 -3.26
C ARG A 329 1.11 1.42 -2.14
N SER A 330 0.80 2.55 -1.50
CA SER A 330 -0.21 2.57 -0.43
C SER A 330 -1.63 2.39 -0.96
N ALA A 331 -1.94 3.03 -2.11
CA ALA A 331 -3.21 2.84 -2.81
C ALA A 331 -3.39 1.38 -3.25
N GLN A 332 -2.32 0.77 -3.76
CA GLN A 332 -2.30 -0.64 -4.16
C GLN A 332 -2.58 -1.56 -2.96
N ALA A 333 -1.88 -1.36 -1.84
CA ALA A 333 -2.11 -2.16 -0.64
C ALA A 333 -3.55 -2.03 -0.11
N SER A 334 -4.11 -0.82 -0.12
CA SER A 334 -5.51 -0.57 0.25
C SER A 334 -6.49 -1.24 -0.69
N MET A 335 -6.28 -1.13 -1.99
CA MET A 335 -7.13 -1.73 -3.03
C MET A 335 -7.11 -3.25 -2.99
N GLU A 336 -5.92 -3.86 -2.88
CA GLU A 336 -5.77 -5.32 -2.77
C GLU A 336 -6.44 -5.86 -1.51
N TRP A 337 -6.42 -5.10 -0.42
CA TRP A 337 -7.15 -5.45 0.79
C TRP A 337 -8.66 -5.52 0.53
N PHE A 338 -9.23 -4.57 -0.22
CA PHE A 338 -10.64 -4.59 -0.60
C PHE A 338 -10.97 -5.71 -1.58
N GLU A 339 -10.09 -5.98 -2.53
CA GLU A 339 -10.24 -7.11 -3.46
C GLU A 339 -10.27 -8.46 -2.75
N GLU A 340 -9.61 -8.56 -1.61
CA GLU A 340 -9.50 -9.80 -0.81
C GLU A 340 -10.34 -9.75 0.47
N MET A 341 -11.29 -8.82 0.57
CA MET A 341 -12.04 -8.55 1.81
C MET A 341 -12.80 -9.78 2.33
N ALA A 342 -13.21 -10.69 1.47
CA ALA A 342 -13.90 -11.92 1.85
C ALA A 342 -13.10 -12.78 2.86
N GLN A 343 -11.76 -12.74 2.80
CA GLN A 343 -10.91 -13.46 3.77
C GLN A 343 -10.95 -12.86 5.18
N TYR A 344 -11.38 -11.61 5.32
CA TYR A 344 -11.48 -10.89 6.58
C TYR A 344 -12.91 -10.85 7.15
N SER A 345 -13.92 -11.26 6.38
CA SER A 345 -15.34 -11.15 6.72
C SER A 345 -15.76 -11.89 7.99
N ASN A 346 -14.99 -12.92 8.39
CA ASN A 346 -15.23 -13.69 9.62
C ASN A 346 -14.46 -13.14 10.83
N GLN A 347 -13.77 -12.01 10.71
CA GLN A 347 -13.13 -11.37 11.86
C GLN A 347 -14.18 -10.77 12.80
N GLU A 348 -13.86 -10.73 14.10
CA GLU A 348 -14.64 -9.93 15.04
C GLU A 348 -14.67 -8.47 14.59
N PRO A 349 -15.81 -7.75 14.72
CA PRO A 349 -15.96 -6.40 14.17
C PRO A 349 -14.85 -5.42 14.58
N VAL A 350 -14.39 -5.43 15.82
CA VAL A 350 -13.29 -4.56 16.29
C VAL A 350 -11.96 -4.90 15.62
N GLN A 351 -11.70 -6.19 15.36
CA GLN A 351 -10.51 -6.64 14.62
C GLN A 351 -10.58 -6.19 13.18
N PHE A 352 -11.75 -6.34 12.55
CA PHE A 352 -11.96 -5.90 11.17
C PHE A 352 -11.78 -4.38 11.03
N ALA A 353 -12.37 -3.59 11.93
CA ALA A 353 -12.21 -2.13 11.92
C ALA A 353 -10.74 -1.72 12.03
N PHE A 354 -9.96 -2.33 12.93
CA PHE A 354 -8.52 -2.08 13.02
C PHE A 354 -7.77 -2.48 11.75
N ASN A 355 -8.09 -3.63 11.16
CA ASN A 355 -7.50 -4.12 9.92
C ASN A 355 -7.81 -3.17 8.75
N LEU A 356 -9.06 -2.72 8.64
CA LEU A 356 -9.49 -1.75 7.63
C LEU A 356 -8.73 -0.42 7.78
N MET A 357 -8.59 0.11 8.99
CA MET A 357 -7.88 1.38 9.21
C MET A 357 -6.39 1.29 8.86
N THR A 358 -5.75 0.15 9.06
CA THR A 358 -4.31 -0.05 8.80
C THR A 358 -4.00 -0.61 7.41
N ARG A 359 -5.00 -0.92 6.58
CA ARG A 359 -4.87 -1.62 5.27
C ARG A 359 -3.88 -0.97 4.31
N SER A 360 -3.79 0.34 4.29
CA SER A 360 -2.92 1.09 3.38
C SER A 360 -1.44 1.06 3.76
N ARG A 361 -1.12 0.52 4.96
CA ARG A 361 0.22 0.52 5.59
C ARG A 361 0.80 1.92 5.84
N ARG A 362 0.01 2.98 5.66
CA ARG A 362 0.36 4.36 6.04
C ARG A 362 -0.10 4.71 7.45
N ILE A 363 -1.24 4.18 7.84
CA ILE A 363 -1.74 4.29 9.21
C ILE A 363 -1.23 3.06 9.95
N THR A 364 -0.44 3.28 10.97
CA THR A 364 0.15 2.23 11.81
C THR A 364 -0.59 2.15 13.16
N TYR A 365 -0.28 1.14 13.95
CA TYR A 365 -0.74 1.04 15.33
C TYR A 365 -0.40 2.31 16.13
N ASP A 366 0.83 2.82 16.02
CA ASP A 366 1.28 4.01 16.75
C ASP A 366 0.54 5.26 16.30
N ASN A 367 0.30 5.42 14.98
CA ASN A 367 -0.50 6.54 14.47
C ASN A 367 -1.95 6.51 15.00
N LEU A 368 -2.56 5.32 15.06
CA LEU A 368 -3.91 5.18 15.64
C LEU A 368 -3.90 5.44 17.13
N LEU A 369 -2.89 4.96 17.86
CA LEU A 369 -2.75 5.20 19.29
C LEU A 369 -2.62 6.70 19.62
N GLU A 370 -1.94 7.47 18.77
CA GLU A 370 -1.82 8.92 18.90
C GLU A 370 -3.15 9.64 18.58
N ARG A 371 -3.87 9.19 17.54
CA ARG A 371 -5.10 9.81 17.06
C ARG A 371 -6.31 9.45 17.90
N ASP A 372 -6.46 8.16 18.20
CA ASP A 372 -7.57 7.60 18.97
C ASP A 372 -7.09 6.52 19.95
N PRO A 373 -6.55 6.92 21.11
CA PRO A 373 -6.10 5.98 22.13
C PRO A 373 -7.24 5.10 22.69
N ALA A 374 -8.49 5.56 22.65
CA ALA A 374 -9.64 4.81 23.16
C ALA A 374 -9.93 3.60 22.26
N PHE A 375 -9.99 3.81 20.95
CA PHE A 375 -10.14 2.73 19.98
C PHE A 375 -9.01 1.69 20.07
N VAL A 376 -7.74 2.15 20.13
CA VAL A 376 -6.61 1.22 20.25
C VAL A 376 -6.63 0.45 21.57
N HIS A 377 -7.10 1.07 22.66
CA HIS A 377 -7.29 0.38 23.94
C HIS A 377 -8.37 -0.71 23.84
N GLU A 378 -9.46 -0.46 23.14
CA GLU A 378 -10.50 -1.44 22.87
C GLU A 378 -9.95 -2.64 22.07
N VAL A 379 -9.19 -2.37 20.99
CA VAL A 379 -8.52 -3.41 20.18
C VAL A 379 -7.58 -4.26 21.04
N ASN A 380 -6.75 -3.64 21.89
CA ASN A 380 -5.83 -4.34 22.77
C ASN A 380 -6.58 -5.20 23.81
N SER A 381 -7.66 -4.66 24.36
CA SER A 381 -8.50 -5.36 25.33
C SER A 381 -9.23 -6.54 24.70
N TRP A 382 -9.74 -6.38 23.48
CA TRP A 382 -10.33 -7.47 22.70
C TRP A 382 -9.30 -8.57 22.44
N LEU A 383 -8.13 -8.21 21.93
CA LEU A 383 -7.06 -9.18 21.63
C LEU A 383 -6.67 -9.95 22.90
N LEU A 384 -6.48 -9.24 24.02
CA LEU A 384 -6.11 -9.88 25.29
C LEU A 384 -7.17 -10.90 25.72
N ARG A 385 -8.45 -10.52 25.74
CA ARG A 385 -9.55 -11.44 26.09
C ARG A 385 -9.55 -12.69 25.20
N ASN A 386 -9.40 -12.48 23.88
CA ASN A 386 -9.36 -13.56 22.90
C ASN A 386 -8.16 -14.51 23.15
N GLN A 387 -6.99 -13.96 23.43
CA GLN A 387 -5.79 -14.77 23.67
C GLN A 387 -5.81 -15.50 25.03
N ILE A 388 -6.43 -14.92 26.07
CA ILE A 388 -6.67 -15.60 27.34
C ILE A 388 -7.64 -16.77 27.14
N SER A 389 -8.75 -16.57 26.45
CA SER A 389 -9.74 -17.64 26.17
C SER A 389 -9.15 -18.81 25.39
N GLN A 390 -8.13 -18.57 24.57
CA GLN A 390 -7.38 -19.61 23.84
C GLN A 390 -6.24 -20.24 24.68
N GLY A 391 -6.04 -19.81 25.92
CA GLY A 391 -4.95 -20.28 26.79
C GLY A 391 -3.55 -19.83 26.33
N ARG A 392 -3.45 -18.86 25.42
CA ARG A 392 -2.19 -18.37 24.85
C ARG A 392 -1.54 -17.25 25.65
N VAL A 393 -2.30 -16.60 26.50
CA VAL A 393 -1.83 -15.53 27.41
C VAL A 393 -2.28 -15.90 28.83
N PRO A 394 -1.43 -15.71 29.86
CA PRO A 394 -1.82 -15.93 31.26
C PRO A 394 -2.98 -15.04 31.71
N GLU A 395 -3.86 -15.57 32.56
CA GLU A 395 -4.85 -14.76 33.26
C GLU A 395 -4.19 -13.67 34.10
N GLY A 396 -4.86 -12.52 34.25
CA GLY A 396 -4.32 -11.36 34.99
C GLY A 396 -3.32 -10.49 34.20
N THR A 397 -3.00 -10.86 32.95
CA THR A 397 -2.22 -9.99 32.06
C THR A 397 -3.01 -8.70 31.77
N THR A 398 -2.32 -7.54 31.77
CA THR A 398 -2.92 -6.24 31.41
C THR A 398 -2.85 -5.99 29.91
N PRO A 399 -3.80 -5.24 29.32
CA PRO A 399 -3.74 -4.81 27.92
C PRO A 399 -2.45 -4.04 27.61
N ARG A 400 -1.82 -4.36 26.49
CA ARG A 400 -0.60 -3.72 26.00
C ARG A 400 -0.50 -3.94 24.48
N PRO A 401 0.41 -3.24 23.78
CA PRO A 401 0.62 -3.47 22.36
C PRO A 401 0.81 -4.95 22.03
N PRO A 402 0.23 -5.48 20.96
CA PRO A 402 0.18 -6.92 20.66
C PRO A 402 1.52 -7.63 20.70
N MET A 403 2.59 -6.97 20.20
CA MET A 403 3.95 -7.53 20.19
C MET A 403 4.53 -7.76 21.60
N PHE A 404 4.04 -7.04 22.59
CA PHE A 404 4.51 -7.15 23.99
C PHE A 404 3.62 -8.05 24.86
N LEU A 405 2.56 -8.64 24.31
CA LEU A 405 1.78 -9.65 25.03
C LEU A 405 2.61 -10.92 25.19
N PRO A 406 2.57 -11.57 26.36
CA PRO A 406 3.13 -12.91 26.52
C PRO A 406 2.54 -13.89 25.51
N PHE A 407 3.26 -14.97 25.25
CA PHE A 407 2.75 -16.02 24.38
C PHE A 407 3.09 -17.40 24.95
N ARG A 408 2.06 -18.21 25.15
CA ARG A 408 2.21 -19.58 25.65
C ARG A 408 1.99 -20.57 24.51
N MET A 409 2.93 -21.47 24.34
CA MET A 409 2.86 -22.57 23.37
C MET A 409 3.29 -23.87 24.07
N ARG A 410 2.33 -24.76 24.35
CA ARG A 410 2.56 -25.96 25.18
C ARG A 410 3.18 -25.57 26.54
N GLY A 411 4.37 -26.10 26.86
CA GLY A 411 5.12 -25.78 28.08
C GLY A 411 6.02 -24.55 27.99
N LEU A 412 6.14 -23.91 26.83
CA LEU A 412 6.95 -22.71 26.63
C LEU A 412 6.10 -21.47 26.85
N GLU A 413 6.58 -20.58 27.70
CA GLU A 413 6.00 -19.25 27.89
C GLU A 413 7.04 -18.20 27.52
N LEU A 414 6.71 -17.37 26.53
CA LEU A 414 7.51 -16.24 26.07
C LEU A 414 7.02 -14.95 26.75
N PRO A 415 7.89 -14.07 27.23
CA PRO A 415 7.50 -12.81 27.87
C PRO A 415 6.89 -11.79 26.90
N ASN A 416 7.18 -11.92 25.63
CA ASN A 416 6.62 -11.14 24.51
C ASN A 416 6.75 -11.91 23.19
N ARG A 417 6.26 -11.34 22.08
CA ARG A 417 6.21 -11.98 20.75
C ARG A 417 7.35 -11.58 19.83
N VAL A 418 8.37 -10.92 20.34
CA VAL A 418 9.56 -10.56 19.56
C VAL A 418 10.47 -11.77 19.48
N VAL A 419 10.69 -12.27 18.29
CA VAL A 419 11.56 -13.42 18.00
C VAL A 419 12.73 -12.97 17.14
N VAL A 420 13.94 -13.23 17.60
CA VAL A 420 15.14 -13.08 16.77
C VAL A 420 15.26 -14.35 15.92
N SER A 421 15.11 -14.19 14.60
CA SER A 421 15.17 -15.31 13.65
C SER A 421 16.55 -15.94 13.57
N PRO A 422 16.66 -17.23 13.20
CA PRO A 422 17.94 -17.87 12.87
C PRO A 422 18.69 -17.10 11.78
N MET A 423 19.96 -16.83 11.99
CA MET A 423 20.85 -16.16 11.03
C MET A 423 22.24 -16.79 11.10
N ASP A 424 22.69 -17.34 9.98
CA ASP A 424 24.03 -17.95 9.91
C ASP A 424 25.12 -16.87 9.98
N MET A 425 26.03 -17.02 10.91
CA MET A 425 27.11 -16.07 11.18
C MET A 425 28.45 -16.55 10.63
N TYR A 426 28.60 -17.85 10.40
CA TYR A 426 29.79 -18.51 9.84
C TYR A 426 31.10 -18.13 10.56
N CYS A 427 31.08 -18.01 11.88
CA CYS A 427 32.22 -17.61 12.68
C CYS A 427 32.57 -18.60 13.81
N SER A 428 32.04 -19.83 13.74
CA SER A 428 32.46 -20.93 14.58
C SER A 428 33.82 -21.50 14.10
N VAL A 429 34.60 -22.01 15.04
CA VAL A 429 35.86 -22.72 14.75
C VAL A 429 35.63 -24.20 15.10
N ASP A 430 35.81 -25.07 14.12
CA ASP A 430 35.54 -26.52 14.26
C ASP A 430 34.15 -26.83 14.87
N GLY A 431 33.17 -26.04 14.50
CA GLY A 431 31.81 -26.14 15.00
C GLY A 431 31.59 -25.58 16.41
N VAL A 432 32.62 -25.08 17.07
CA VAL A 432 32.53 -24.53 18.44
C VAL A 432 32.12 -23.05 18.38
N PRO A 433 30.96 -22.66 18.94
CA PRO A 433 30.57 -21.26 19.06
C PRO A 433 31.49 -20.50 20.03
N GLY A 434 31.91 -19.30 19.65
CA GLY A 434 32.81 -18.46 20.42
C GLY A 434 32.17 -17.23 21.04
N ASP A 435 33.01 -16.28 21.44
CA ASP A 435 32.59 -15.02 22.07
C ASP A 435 31.65 -14.20 21.19
N PHE A 436 31.83 -14.27 19.86
CA PHE A 436 30.91 -13.60 18.94
C PHE A 436 29.47 -14.08 19.13
N HIS A 437 29.25 -15.39 19.23
CA HIS A 437 27.92 -15.95 19.46
C HIS A 437 27.35 -15.54 20.82
N MET A 438 28.19 -15.50 21.87
CA MET A 438 27.80 -15.01 23.19
C MET A 438 27.32 -13.55 23.13
N VAL A 439 28.11 -12.67 22.48
CA VAL A 439 27.76 -11.25 22.36
C VAL A 439 26.51 -11.08 21.47
N HIS A 440 26.45 -11.78 20.34
CA HIS A 440 25.34 -11.69 19.39
C HIS A 440 24.03 -12.12 20.03
N LEU A 441 23.94 -13.33 20.55
CA LEU A 441 22.70 -13.87 21.13
C LEU A 441 22.39 -13.23 22.49
N GLY A 442 23.40 -13.03 23.32
CA GLY A 442 23.25 -12.42 24.64
C GLY A 442 22.78 -10.98 24.60
N SER A 443 23.28 -10.16 23.65
CA SER A 443 22.82 -8.78 23.51
C SER A 443 21.35 -8.68 23.09
N ARG A 444 20.84 -9.60 22.27
CA ARG A 444 19.41 -9.65 21.87
C ARG A 444 18.53 -10.07 23.06
N ALA A 445 19.01 -11.02 23.86
CA ALA A 445 18.34 -11.42 25.09
C ALA A 445 18.27 -10.26 26.09
N LEU A 446 19.39 -9.54 26.32
CA LEU A 446 19.43 -8.33 27.14
C LEU A 446 18.55 -7.21 26.58
N GLY A 447 18.40 -7.14 25.25
CA GLY A 447 17.49 -6.22 24.57
C GLY A 447 16.00 -6.55 24.74
N GLY A 448 15.66 -7.66 25.40
CA GLY A 448 14.29 -8.03 25.76
C GLY A 448 13.52 -8.81 24.72
N ALA A 449 14.19 -9.43 23.73
CA ALA A 449 13.51 -10.36 22.82
C ALA A 449 12.87 -11.51 23.60
N GLY A 450 11.64 -11.90 23.25
CA GLY A 450 10.94 -13.02 23.91
C GLY A 450 11.59 -14.36 23.62
N LEU A 451 12.09 -14.54 22.40
CA LEU A 451 12.82 -15.74 21.95
C LEU A 451 14.00 -15.33 21.09
N VAL A 452 15.16 -15.90 21.36
CA VAL A 452 16.34 -15.77 20.52
C VAL A 452 16.63 -17.14 19.90
N MET A 453 16.68 -17.21 18.56
CA MET A 453 17.05 -18.43 17.85
C MET A 453 18.55 -18.38 17.49
N THR A 454 19.23 -19.51 17.62
CA THR A 454 20.58 -19.65 17.11
C THR A 454 20.60 -19.65 15.58
N GLU A 455 21.77 -19.48 14.96
CA GLU A 455 22.00 -19.90 13.59
C GLU A 455 21.71 -21.38 13.39
N MET A 456 21.75 -21.87 12.13
CA MET A 456 21.68 -23.31 11.88
C MET A 456 22.87 -24.02 12.53
N VAL A 457 22.60 -24.86 13.50
CA VAL A 457 23.57 -25.67 14.22
C VAL A 457 23.58 -27.07 13.63
N CYS A 458 24.71 -27.46 13.09
CA CYS A 458 24.84 -28.71 12.35
C CYS A 458 24.90 -29.92 13.27
N THR A 459 24.20 -30.99 12.87
CA THR A 459 24.12 -32.26 13.65
C THR A 459 25.35 -33.14 13.43
N SER A 460 26.15 -32.88 12.39
CA SER A 460 27.40 -33.55 12.09
C SER A 460 28.37 -32.62 11.35
N GLU A 461 29.63 -33.03 11.28
CA GLU A 461 30.67 -32.31 10.52
C GLU A 461 30.31 -32.24 9.02
N GLN A 462 29.77 -33.34 8.48
CA GLN A 462 29.32 -33.41 7.09
C GLN A 462 28.14 -32.48 6.81
N GLY A 463 27.29 -32.23 7.82
CA GLY A 463 26.09 -31.39 7.71
C GLY A 463 26.35 -29.91 7.62
N ARG A 464 27.60 -29.41 7.64
CA ARG A 464 27.94 -27.99 7.56
C ARG A 464 27.70 -27.41 6.17
N ILE A 465 27.28 -26.15 6.10
CA ILE A 465 27.27 -25.35 4.86
C ILE A 465 28.70 -24.92 4.54
N THR A 466 29.35 -24.28 5.52
CA THR A 466 30.72 -23.78 5.44
C THR A 466 31.54 -24.27 6.64
N HIS A 467 32.86 -24.09 6.58
CA HIS A 467 33.71 -24.37 7.74
C HIS A 467 33.38 -23.54 8.98
N GLY A 468 32.72 -22.37 8.82
CA GLY A 468 32.34 -21.48 9.90
C GLY A 468 31.01 -21.81 10.57
N CYS A 469 30.31 -22.88 10.17
CA CYS A 469 29.04 -23.27 10.79
C CYS A 469 29.22 -23.78 12.23
N GLY A 470 28.29 -23.44 13.12
CA GLY A 470 28.18 -24.04 14.44
C GLY A 470 27.78 -25.51 14.41
N GLY A 471 28.17 -26.28 15.38
CA GLY A 471 27.87 -27.70 15.51
C GLY A 471 27.38 -28.09 16.90
N ILE A 472 26.82 -29.31 17.00
CA ILE A 472 26.37 -29.90 18.28
C ILE A 472 26.60 -31.43 18.31
N TRP A 473 27.58 -31.93 17.58
CA TRP A 473 27.84 -33.36 17.46
C TRP A 473 28.91 -33.89 18.46
N ASN A 474 29.52 -33.01 19.28
CA ASN A 474 30.48 -33.40 20.29
C ASN A 474 30.35 -32.60 21.59
N THR A 475 30.97 -33.09 22.67
CA THR A 475 30.87 -32.53 24.02
C THR A 475 31.45 -31.11 24.14
N GLU A 476 32.48 -30.77 23.35
CA GLU A 476 33.09 -29.43 23.39
C GLU A 476 32.11 -28.38 22.88
N GLN A 477 31.44 -28.66 21.75
CA GLN A 477 30.40 -27.82 21.18
C GLN A 477 29.21 -27.67 22.12
N VAL A 478 28.74 -28.76 22.70
CA VAL A 478 27.64 -28.75 23.71
C VAL A 478 28.01 -27.84 24.88
N ASN A 479 29.23 -27.97 25.44
CA ASN A 479 29.67 -27.14 26.56
C ASN A 479 29.79 -25.64 26.16
N ALA A 480 30.19 -25.35 24.94
CA ALA A 480 30.25 -23.98 24.45
C ALA A 480 28.83 -23.37 24.29
N TRP A 481 27.88 -24.09 23.69
CA TRP A 481 26.48 -23.70 23.63
C TRP A 481 25.87 -23.53 25.01
N LYS A 482 26.16 -24.44 25.95
CA LYS A 482 25.66 -24.36 27.32
C LYS A 482 25.98 -23.02 27.98
N LYS A 483 27.19 -22.48 27.80
CA LYS A 483 27.56 -21.18 28.37
C LYS A 483 26.67 -20.05 27.85
N ILE A 484 26.33 -20.10 26.55
CA ILE A 484 25.46 -19.09 25.90
C ILE A 484 24.03 -19.25 26.42
N VAL A 485 23.53 -20.47 26.52
CA VAL A 485 22.20 -20.78 27.04
C VAL A 485 22.08 -20.34 28.50
N ASP A 486 23.07 -20.68 29.34
CA ASP A 486 23.10 -20.28 30.75
C ASP A 486 23.06 -18.75 30.88
N PHE A 487 23.80 -18.02 30.05
CA PHE A 487 23.75 -16.57 30.05
C PHE A 487 22.37 -16.03 29.65
N VAL A 488 21.78 -16.53 28.55
CA VAL A 488 20.45 -16.09 28.12
C VAL A 488 19.40 -16.35 29.19
N HIS A 489 19.50 -17.48 29.91
CA HIS A 489 18.60 -17.81 31.01
C HIS A 489 18.76 -16.91 32.25
N THR A 490 19.77 -16.04 32.30
CA THR A 490 19.83 -14.98 33.32
C THR A 490 18.89 -13.83 33.00
N THR A 491 18.33 -13.78 31.80
CA THR A 491 17.34 -12.81 31.35
C THR A 491 15.95 -13.44 31.29
N ASP A 492 14.92 -12.65 30.94
CA ASP A 492 13.57 -13.19 30.73
C ASP A 492 13.40 -13.89 29.37
N SER A 493 14.37 -13.73 28.46
CA SER A 493 14.34 -14.32 27.13
C SER A 493 14.45 -15.84 27.17
N LYS A 494 13.85 -16.47 26.17
CA LYS A 494 14.06 -17.90 25.87
C LYS A 494 15.04 -18.02 24.72
N ILE A 495 15.72 -19.17 24.64
CA ILE A 495 16.61 -19.48 23.52
C ILE A 495 16.18 -20.79 22.87
N GLY A 496 16.19 -20.84 21.55
CA GLY A 496 15.94 -22.00 20.72
C GLY A 496 17.14 -22.29 19.83
N LEU A 497 17.44 -23.55 19.62
CA LEU A 497 18.50 -23.98 18.73
C LEU A 497 17.88 -24.52 17.43
N GLN A 498 18.35 -24.03 16.27
CA GLN A 498 17.95 -24.54 14.98
C GLN A 498 18.88 -25.69 14.56
N LEU A 499 18.43 -26.94 14.72
CA LEU A 499 19.14 -28.09 14.20
C LEU A 499 19.04 -28.17 12.67
N GLY A 500 20.17 -28.47 12.01
CA GLY A 500 20.17 -28.54 10.56
C GLY A 500 21.26 -29.43 9.97
N HIS A 501 21.06 -29.75 8.69
CA HIS A 501 22.01 -30.43 7.83
C HIS A 501 21.93 -29.80 6.44
N SER A 502 23.07 -29.35 5.90
CA SER A 502 23.11 -28.57 4.64
C SER A 502 22.69 -29.33 3.38
N GLY A 503 22.78 -30.66 3.43
CA GLY A 503 22.51 -31.47 2.24
C GLY A 503 23.39 -31.06 1.06
N ARG A 504 22.78 -30.86 -0.10
CA ARG A 504 23.47 -30.45 -1.34
C ARG A 504 24.03 -29.02 -1.34
N LYS A 505 23.70 -28.21 -0.31
CA LYS A 505 24.23 -26.84 -0.16
C LYS A 505 25.55 -26.80 0.62
N GLY A 506 26.05 -27.94 1.10
CA GLY A 506 27.26 -28.01 1.91
C GLY A 506 28.56 -27.83 1.11
N SER A 507 29.68 -27.76 1.84
CA SER A 507 31.04 -27.66 1.29
C SER A 507 31.24 -26.40 0.45
N THR A 508 30.80 -25.23 0.97
CA THR A 508 30.87 -23.93 0.30
C THR A 508 31.83 -22.97 1.02
N LYS A 509 32.25 -21.94 0.30
CA LYS A 509 33.01 -20.80 0.84
C LYS A 509 32.21 -20.04 1.88
N LEU A 510 32.87 -19.30 2.75
CA LEU A 510 32.22 -18.33 3.63
C LEU A 510 31.52 -17.29 2.77
N MET A 511 30.41 -16.75 3.28
CA MET A 511 29.52 -15.84 2.52
C MET A 511 30.26 -14.64 1.92
N TRP A 512 31.23 -14.06 2.63
CA TRP A 512 32.03 -12.91 2.18
C TRP A 512 33.18 -13.27 1.24
N GLU A 513 33.52 -14.56 1.09
CA GLU A 513 34.47 -15.06 0.12
C GLU A 513 33.81 -15.46 -1.20
N GLY A 514 32.52 -15.71 -1.17
CA GLY A 514 31.71 -16.10 -2.32
C GLY A 514 30.48 -16.88 -1.89
N ILE A 515 29.33 -16.19 -1.78
CA ILE A 515 28.08 -16.81 -1.36
C ILE A 515 27.72 -18.02 -2.24
N ASP A 516 27.47 -19.15 -1.59
CA ASP A 516 27.06 -20.42 -2.21
C ASP A 516 28.07 -20.98 -3.26
N GLN A 517 29.30 -20.43 -3.33
CA GLN A 517 30.35 -20.96 -4.23
C GLN A 517 31.02 -22.17 -3.62
N PRO A 518 31.37 -23.21 -4.40
CA PRO A 518 32.09 -24.36 -3.90
C PRO A 518 33.49 -23.93 -3.40
N LEU A 519 34.04 -24.69 -2.45
CA LEU A 519 35.43 -24.50 -2.02
C LEU A 519 36.37 -24.81 -3.18
N ASP A 520 37.48 -24.06 -3.27
CA ASP A 520 38.54 -24.33 -4.26
C ASP A 520 39.32 -25.60 -3.88
N GLU A 521 39.50 -25.84 -2.56
CA GLU A 521 40.18 -27.03 -2.00
C GLU A 521 39.57 -27.35 -0.61
N GLY A 522 39.83 -28.55 -0.11
CA GLY A 522 39.33 -28.99 1.21
C GLY A 522 37.83 -29.34 1.23
N ASN A 523 37.25 -29.60 0.07
CA ASN A 523 35.87 -30.05 -0.05
C ASN A 523 35.65 -31.38 0.70
N TRP A 524 34.57 -31.46 1.43
CA TRP A 524 34.10 -32.72 2.03
C TRP A 524 32.97 -33.34 1.21
N GLU A 525 32.77 -34.64 1.38
CA GLU A 525 31.64 -35.33 0.74
C GLU A 525 30.32 -34.76 1.25
N ILE A 526 29.44 -34.37 0.36
CA ILE A 526 28.07 -33.98 0.68
C ILE A 526 27.08 -35.03 0.21
N ILE A 527 26.01 -35.22 0.96
CA ILE A 527 24.96 -36.19 0.69
C ILE A 527 23.61 -35.49 0.54
N SER A 528 22.73 -36.05 -0.29
CA SER A 528 21.38 -35.52 -0.52
C SER A 528 20.43 -36.64 -0.96
N ALA A 529 19.15 -36.35 -1.04
CA ALA A 529 18.12 -37.28 -1.53
C ALA A 529 18.35 -37.71 -3.00
N SER A 530 19.06 -36.89 -3.78
CA SER A 530 19.39 -37.16 -5.18
C SER A 530 20.76 -36.53 -5.53
N ALA A 531 21.47 -37.08 -6.52
CA ALA A 531 22.72 -36.54 -7.02
C ALA A 531 22.54 -35.29 -7.91
N ILE A 532 21.85 -34.27 -7.37
CA ILE A 532 21.56 -33.03 -8.07
C ILE A 532 22.26 -31.86 -7.36
N PRO A 533 23.17 -31.11 -8.03
CA PRO A 533 23.86 -30.00 -7.39
C PRO A 533 22.89 -28.87 -7.00
N TYR A 534 23.30 -28.04 -6.04
CA TYR A 534 22.52 -26.88 -5.59
C TYR A 534 22.45 -25.79 -6.69
N LEU A 535 23.60 -25.39 -7.21
CA LEU A 535 23.74 -24.51 -8.37
C LEU A 535 24.51 -25.26 -9.48
N PRO A 536 24.49 -24.81 -10.74
CA PRO A 536 25.18 -25.49 -11.85
C PRO A 536 26.69 -25.74 -11.61
N ASN A 537 27.35 -24.89 -10.84
CA ASN A 537 28.75 -24.97 -10.47
C ASN A 537 29.02 -25.57 -9.07
N SER A 538 27.96 -25.92 -8.32
CA SER A 538 28.12 -26.54 -7.00
C SER A 538 28.61 -27.98 -7.10
N GLN A 539 29.21 -28.47 -5.99
CA GLN A 539 29.57 -29.87 -5.85
C GLN A 539 28.34 -30.76 -6.01
N VAL A 540 28.46 -31.85 -6.76
CA VAL A 540 27.38 -32.84 -6.90
C VAL A 540 27.33 -33.70 -5.63
N PRO A 541 26.22 -33.76 -4.90
CA PRO A 541 26.13 -34.62 -3.72
C PRO A 541 26.04 -36.10 -4.13
N ARG A 542 26.53 -36.95 -3.26
CA ARG A 542 26.24 -38.39 -3.36
C ARG A 542 24.78 -38.64 -2.96
N GLU A 543 24.08 -39.43 -3.76
CA GLU A 543 22.72 -39.86 -3.39
C GLU A 543 22.77 -40.78 -2.14
N MET A 544 21.90 -40.48 -1.16
CA MET A 544 21.84 -41.23 0.09
C MET A 544 21.29 -42.65 -0.12
N THR A 545 21.95 -43.61 0.46
CA THR A 545 21.39 -44.94 0.69
C THR A 545 20.42 -44.93 1.87
N ARG A 546 19.66 -45.99 2.08
CA ARG A 546 18.82 -46.13 3.27
C ARG A 546 19.65 -46.02 4.56
N SER A 547 20.84 -46.61 4.59
CA SER A 547 21.74 -46.52 5.74
C SER A 547 22.22 -45.09 6.03
N ASP A 548 22.46 -44.30 5.00
CA ASP A 548 22.82 -42.87 5.18
C ASP A 548 21.64 -42.09 5.80
N MET A 549 20.41 -42.36 5.33
CA MET A 549 19.21 -41.72 5.88
C MET A 549 19.02 -42.05 7.36
N ASP A 550 19.23 -43.33 7.74
CA ASP A 550 19.14 -43.77 9.12
C ASP A 550 20.24 -43.14 9.99
N ALA A 551 21.46 -42.98 9.45
CA ALA A 551 22.55 -42.29 10.13
C ALA A 551 22.25 -40.80 10.37
N VAL A 552 21.79 -40.07 9.35
CA VAL A 552 21.38 -38.66 9.50
C VAL A 552 20.23 -38.49 10.49
N LEU A 553 19.25 -39.42 10.50
CA LEU A 553 18.18 -39.43 11.50
C LEU A 553 18.77 -39.52 12.92
N GLU A 554 19.71 -40.45 13.14
CA GLU A 554 20.35 -40.62 14.46
C GLU A 554 21.17 -39.39 14.85
N GLU A 555 21.87 -38.71 13.91
CA GLU A 555 22.58 -37.45 14.17
C GLU A 555 21.62 -36.36 14.67
N PHE A 556 20.42 -36.23 14.07
CA PHE A 556 19.39 -35.31 14.57
C PHE A 556 18.88 -35.70 15.95
N VAL A 557 18.69 -37.01 16.22
CA VAL A 557 18.28 -37.48 17.53
C VAL A 557 19.33 -37.19 18.60
N ILE A 558 20.61 -37.39 18.28
CA ILE A 558 21.74 -37.05 19.19
C ILE A 558 21.79 -35.55 19.42
N GLY A 559 21.75 -34.73 18.34
CA GLY A 559 21.75 -33.27 18.45
C GLY A 559 20.58 -32.72 19.29
N ALA A 560 19.43 -33.34 19.19
CA ALA A 560 18.25 -32.96 19.99
C ALA A 560 18.35 -33.39 21.48
N LYS A 561 19.16 -34.41 21.80
CA LYS A 561 19.43 -34.84 23.18
C LYS A 561 20.51 -34.04 23.86
N ASN A 562 21.48 -33.56 23.06
CA ASN A 562 22.58 -32.69 23.52
C ASN A 562 22.08 -31.29 23.89
#